data_7ca68cee84413c4d1de1a72afcc0216b
#
_entry.id   7ca68cee84413c4d1de1a72afcc0216b
#
_cell.length_a   1.000
_cell.length_b   1.000
_cell.length_c   1.000
_cell.angle_alpha   90.00
_cell.angle_beta   90.00
_cell.angle_gamma   90.00
#
_symmetry.space_group_name_H-M   'P 1'
#
loop_
_entity.id
_entity.type
_entity.pdbx_description
1 polymer ?
#
loop_
_entity_poly.entity_id
_entity_poly.type
_entity_poly.pdbx_seq_one_letter_code
_entity_poly.pdbx_strand_id
1 'polypeptide(L)'
;MNILFITCHFTMFDKIDCGAANRSTMFVKALSLLGHVDVISFCQESIESNIPNCDVIVNHPLKGEIQDKSFFQKLLSYMKTILFPWLPSSYYRTDLRFEEIVDNAFAKKKYDVVACRYINEAITCGLQKYADKLVIDVDDNLVSAYLRDYKAIHFKNLRSKYLYLYRAHAIGVMSRYFLSKVRVSFYSNILEPTSKNSIFLHNVTMIQKEIPDISDRTPMRLLLVGWLDFHPNEYGALHFVKNVFPIVRKTIPNVELHIVGKCKKKGLLDYFNSVDGVKALGYVENVSIEYEQSRVVLVPVYQGAGTSVKFIEGLMMNRPMVSTAQGVRGFETVCKPNVDYLEADDDQEFADNIISLLKSIDVSKKLAHNALKKGIDNFSSKRFEDIVVNSITKEFAES
;
A
#
# COMPACT_ATOMS: atom_id res chain seq x y z
N MET A 1 -10.58 2.43 25.87
CA MET A 1 -9.95 3.69 25.44
C MET A 1 -10.91 4.49 24.57
N ASN A 2 -10.85 5.82 24.62
CA ASN A 2 -11.48 6.69 23.64
C ASN A 2 -10.43 7.06 22.58
N ILE A 3 -10.68 6.73 21.33
CA ILE A 3 -9.72 6.87 20.24
C ILE A 3 -10.29 7.82 19.21
N LEU A 4 -9.50 8.77 18.72
CA LEU A 4 -9.84 9.63 17.60
C LEU A 4 -9.02 9.21 16.40
N PHE A 5 -9.66 8.82 15.29
CA PHE A 5 -9.01 8.52 14.02
C PHE A 5 -9.34 9.60 12.99
N ILE A 6 -8.31 10.05 12.26
CA ILE A 6 -8.45 11.12 11.26
C ILE A 6 -7.95 10.61 9.90
N THR A 7 -8.71 10.88 8.84
CA THR A 7 -8.36 10.56 7.46
C THR A 7 -8.68 11.70 6.50
N CYS A 8 -7.77 11.94 5.55
CA CYS A 8 -7.89 13.02 4.56
C CYS A 8 -7.92 12.54 3.10
N HIS A 9 -7.38 11.35 2.80
CA HIS A 9 -7.03 11.00 1.42
C HIS A 9 -7.81 9.82 0.85
N PHE A 10 -8.21 8.84 1.67
CA PHE A 10 -8.78 7.60 1.18
C PHE A 10 -10.16 7.36 1.77
N THR A 11 -11.10 6.98 0.92
CA THR A 11 -12.36 6.40 1.34
C THR A 11 -12.09 5.10 2.11
N MET A 12 -12.96 4.76 3.05
CA MET A 12 -12.79 3.63 3.95
C MET A 12 -14.08 2.81 4.03
N PHE A 13 -14.05 1.74 4.80
CA PHE A 13 -15.19 0.86 5.09
C PHE A 13 -15.76 0.21 3.82
N ASP A 14 -17.00 0.46 3.46
CA ASP A 14 -17.65 -0.18 2.30
C ASP A 14 -17.17 0.36 0.93
N LYS A 15 -16.41 1.46 0.92
CA LYS A 15 -15.94 2.12 -0.30
C LYS A 15 -14.45 1.91 -0.56
N ILE A 16 -13.95 0.71 -0.28
CA ILE A 16 -12.55 0.40 -0.47
C ILE A 16 -12.26 0.18 -1.95
N ASP A 17 -11.40 1.01 -2.50
CA ASP A 17 -11.05 0.97 -3.91
C ASP A 17 -9.55 0.74 -4.20
N CYS A 18 -8.73 0.74 -3.16
CA CYS A 18 -7.28 0.54 -3.28
C CYS A 18 -6.67 -0.02 -1.98
N GLY A 19 -5.42 -0.50 -2.08
CA GLY A 19 -4.71 -1.07 -0.93
C GLY A 19 -4.53 -0.11 0.24
N ALA A 20 -4.40 1.20 -0.04
CA ALA A 20 -4.28 2.21 1.01
C ALA A 20 -5.60 2.40 1.79
N ALA A 21 -6.75 2.40 1.10
CA ALA A 21 -8.07 2.43 1.72
C ALA A 21 -8.31 1.19 2.59
N ASN A 22 -7.92 0.00 2.08
CA ASN A 22 -7.97 -1.24 2.84
C ASN A 22 -7.15 -1.15 4.14
N ARG A 23 -5.90 -0.71 4.05
CA ARG A 23 -5.03 -0.57 5.22
C ARG A 23 -5.62 0.39 6.25
N SER A 24 -6.23 1.50 5.83
CA SER A 24 -6.92 2.43 6.74
C SER A 24 -8.08 1.76 7.46
N THR A 25 -8.91 1.01 6.75
CA THR A 25 -10.04 0.28 7.33
C THR A 25 -9.57 -0.78 8.32
N MET A 26 -8.54 -1.57 7.96
CA MET A 26 -7.96 -2.57 8.85
C MET A 26 -7.34 -1.95 10.10
N PHE A 27 -6.73 -0.76 9.96
CA PHE A 27 -6.15 -0.05 11.09
C PHE A 27 -7.23 0.43 12.06
N VAL A 28 -8.33 1.02 11.55
CA VAL A 28 -9.48 1.39 12.39
C VAL A 28 -10.13 0.17 13.04
N LYS A 29 -10.26 -0.94 12.31
CA LYS A 29 -10.76 -2.20 12.87
C LYS A 29 -9.89 -2.70 14.03
N ALA A 30 -8.58 -2.63 13.91
CA ALA A 30 -7.67 -2.99 14.99
C ALA A 30 -7.80 -2.04 16.19
N LEU A 31 -7.95 -0.73 15.94
CA LEU A 31 -8.18 0.27 17.00
C LEU A 31 -9.49 0.04 17.75
N SER A 32 -10.56 -0.40 17.05
CA SER A 32 -11.86 -0.67 17.67
C SER A 32 -11.85 -1.84 18.66
N LEU A 33 -10.83 -2.69 18.61
CA LEU A 33 -10.61 -3.74 19.61
C LEU A 33 -10.06 -3.19 20.94
N LEU A 34 -9.47 -1.97 20.92
CA LEU A 34 -8.95 -1.29 22.11
C LEU A 34 -10.00 -0.42 22.81
N GLY A 35 -11.07 -0.06 22.10
CA GLY A 35 -12.14 0.76 22.64
C GLY A 35 -12.97 1.43 21.56
N HIS A 36 -13.61 2.53 21.93
CA HIS A 36 -14.48 3.26 21.01
C HIS A 36 -13.67 4.21 20.11
N VAL A 37 -13.90 4.15 18.80
CA VAL A 37 -13.21 4.95 17.80
C VAL A 37 -14.18 5.96 17.20
N ASP A 38 -13.88 7.24 17.39
CA ASP A 38 -14.53 8.34 16.68
C ASP A 38 -13.71 8.67 15.43
N VAL A 39 -14.33 8.70 14.26
CA VAL A 39 -13.67 8.99 12.98
C VAL A 39 -14.04 10.39 12.48
N ILE A 40 -13.03 11.18 12.14
CA ILE A 40 -13.17 12.43 11.38
C ILE A 40 -12.66 12.17 9.97
N SER A 41 -13.54 12.32 8.99
CA SER A 41 -13.22 12.17 7.57
C SER A 41 -13.24 13.52 6.86
N PHE A 42 -12.14 13.85 6.21
CA PHE A 42 -12.00 15.00 5.30
C PHE A 42 -11.98 14.54 3.83
N CYS A 43 -12.30 13.28 3.56
CA CYS A 43 -12.37 12.74 2.21
C CYS A 43 -13.50 13.39 1.40
N GLN A 44 -13.35 13.40 0.06
CA GLN A 44 -14.37 13.99 -0.84
C GLN A 44 -15.70 13.27 -0.79
N GLU A 45 -15.71 11.98 -0.53
CA GLU A 45 -16.90 11.15 -0.39
C GLU A 45 -17.22 10.91 1.10
N SER A 46 -18.49 10.97 1.44
CA SER A 46 -18.95 10.58 2.77
C SER A 46 -18.73 9.10 2.98
N ILE A 47 -18.27 8.75 4.16
CA ILE A 47 -18.05 7.37 4.62
C ILE A 47 -18.98 7.06 5.81
N GLU A 48 -19.38 5.82 5.91
CA GLU A 48 -20.14 5.29 7.05
C GLU A 48 -19.40 4.06 7.59
N SER A 49 -19.36 3.90 8.90
CA SER A 49 -18.69 2.76 9.51
C SER A 49 -19.64 1.60 9.70
N ASN A 50 -19.21 0.41 9.29
CA ASN A 50 -19.83 -0.87 9.61
C ASN A 50 -19.01 -1.66 10.66
N ILE A 51 -18.00 -1.03 11.25
CA ILE A 51 -17.13 -1.63 12.26
C ILE A 51 -17.77 -1.43 13.64
N PRO A 52 -17.87 -2.47 14.48
CA PRO A 52 -18.33 -2.35 15.86
C PRO A 52 -17.46 -1.36 16.66
N ASN A 53 -18.07 -0.57 17.53
CA ASN A 53 -17.42 0.45 18.35
C ASN A 53 -16.70 1.54 17.53
N CYS A 54 -17.22 1.86 16.35
CA CYS A 54 -16.63 2.87 15.48
C CYS A 54 -17.71 3.76 14.88
N ASP A 55 -17.68 5.05 15.17
CA ASP A 55 -18.63 6.05 14.67
C ASP A 55 -17.93 7.10 13.84
N VAL A 56 -18.49 7.46 12.69
CA VAL A 56 -18.04 8.60 11.90
C VAL A 56 -18.73 9.87 12.42
N ILE A 57 -18.03 10.63 13.24
CA ILE A 57 -18.60 11.83 13.91
C ILE A 57 -18.57 13.07 13.04
N VAL A 58 -17.68 13.12 12.03
CA VAL A 58 -17.57 14.22 11.06
C VAL A 58 -17.27 13.66 9.69
N ASN A 59 -18.12 14.00 8.71
CA ASN A 59 -17.85 13.88 7.28
C ASN A 59 -17.80 15.30 6.71
N HIS A 60 -16.63 15.84 6.50
CA HIS A 60 -16.47 17.19 5.99
C HIS A 60 -15.61 17.22 4.73
N PRO A 61 -16.20 16.97 3.54
CA PRO A 61 -15.46 17.05 2.30
C PRO A 61 -14.99 18.49 2.07
N LEU A 62 -13.74 18.76 2.37
CA LEU A 62 -13.13 20.03 2.02
C LEU A 62 -12.85 20.03 0.52
N LYS A 63 -13.75 20.64 -0.24
CA LYS A 63 -13.43 21.11 -1.59
C LYS A 63 -12.33 22.14 -1.45
N GLY A 64 -11.10 21.72 -1.80
CA GLY A 64 -9.94 22.58 -1.65
C GLY A 64 -9.98 23.75 -2.61
N GLU A 65 -10.32 24.92 -2.15
CA GLU A 65 -9.61 26.11 -2.56
C GLU A 65 -8.28 26.11 -1.79
N ILE A 66 -7.24 25.57 -2.40
CA ILE A 66 -5.87 25.89 -2.00
C ILE A 66 -5.77 27.40 -2.25
N GLN A 67 -5.91 28.20 -1.19
CA GLN A 67 -5.67 29.63 -1.31
C GLN A 67 -4.29 29.82 -1.95
N ASP A 68 -4.30 30.37 -3.16
CA ASP A 68 -3.08 30.62 -3.91
C ASP A 68 -2.19 31.53 -3.04
N LYS A 69 -1.06 30.97 -2.59
CA LYS A 69 -0.11 31.72 -1.78
C LYS A 69 0.35 32.93 -2.58
N SER A 70 0.36 34.10 -1.97
CA SER A 70 1.05 35.25 -2.54
C SER A 70 2.53 34.89 -2.79
N PHE A 71 3.16 35.56 -3.74
CA PHE A 71 4.58 35.34 -4.05
C PHE A 71 5.45 35.42 -2.78
N PHE A 72 5.16 36.33 -1.90
CA PHE A 72 5.90 36.52 -0.65
C PHE A 72 5.73 35.34 0.32
N GLN A 73 4.55 34.77 0.41
CA GLN A 73 4.30 33.54 1.21
C GLN A 73 4.98 32.30 0.63
N LYS A 74 5.05 32.20 -0.71
CA LYS A 74 5.81 31.12 -1.38
C LYS A 74 7.31 31.26 -1.09
N LEU A 75 7.84 32.47 -1.17
CA LEU A 75 9.27 32.75 -0.86
C LEU A 75 9.59 32.48 0.62
N LEU A 76 8.76 32.95 1.55
CA LEU A 76 8.95 32.72 2.99
C LEU A 76 8.87 31.23 3.36
N SER A 77 7.96 30.47 2.73
CA SER A 77 7.86 29.03 2.89
C SER A 77 9.12 28.32 2.38
N TYR A 78 9.67 28.78 1.24
CA TYR A 78 10.89 28.25 0.67
C TYR A 78 12.11 28.55 1.57
N MET A 79 12.23 29.77 2.09
CA MET A 79 13.29 30.12 3.05
C MET A 79 13.19 29.31 4.35
N LYS A 80 11.98 29.12 4.91
CA LYS A 80 11.78 28.25 6.06
C LYS A 80 12.22 26.81 5.80
N THR A 81 11.94 26.29 4.62
CA THR A 81 12.37 24.94 4.24
C THR A 81 13.88 24.79 4.18
N ILE A 82 14.59 25.83 3.77
CA ILE A 82 16.07 25.83 3.70
C ILE A 82 16.68 26.01 5.09
N LEU A 83 16.18 26.97 5.86
CA LEU A 83 16.77 27.35 7.15
C LEU A 83 16.40 26.39 8.28
N PHE A 84 15.19 25.80 8.22
CA PHE A 84 14.63 24.95 9.27
C PHE A 84 14.03 23.66 8.70
N PRO A 85 14.84 22.82 8.04
CA PRO A 85 14.33 21.60 7.38
C PRO A 85 13.73 20.57 8.36
N TRP A 86 14.05 20.68 9.65
CA TRP A 86 13.52 19.82 10.71
C TRP A 86 12.12 20.19 11.19
N LEU A 87 11.61 21.39 10.83
CA LEU A 87 10.27 21.80 11.24
C LEU A 87 9.21 21.18 10.30
N PRO A 88 8.21 20.44 10.82
CA PRO A 88 7.12 19.88 10.01
C PRO A 88 6.46 20.93 9.13
N SER A 89 6.18 22.12 9.68
CA SER A 89 5.56 23.24 8.97
C SER A 89 6.39 23.80 7.80
N SER A 90 7.63 23.39 7.63
CA SER A 90 8.46 23.77 6.47
C SER A 90 8.00 23.09 5.20
N TYR A 91 7.43 21.86 5.29
CA TYR A 91 6.97 21.05 4.16
C TYR A 91 5.47 20.97 4.06
N TYR A 92 4.83 20.71 5.19
CA TYR A 92 3.40 20.53 5.30
C TYR A 92 2.80 21.69 6.09
N ARG A 93 1.65 22.17 5.65
CA ARG A 93 0.92 23.22 6.36
C ARG A 93 -0.21 22.62 7.16
N THR A 94 -0.38 23.12 8.36
CA THR A 94 -1.63 22.96 9.08
C THR A 94 -2.71 23.78 8.37
N ASP A 95 -3.83 23.16 8.05
CA ASP A 95 -5.03 23.83 7.57
C ASP A 95 -5.88 24.16 8.81
N LEU A 96 -6.06 25.45 9.07
CA LEU A 96 -6.77 25.91 10.26
C LEU A 96 -8.20 25.40 10.35
N ARG A 97 -8.84 25.14 9.21
CA ARG A 97 -10.20 24.58 9.16
C ARG A 97 -10.23 23.14 9.68
N PHE A 98 -9.23 22.33 9.31
CA PHE A 98 -9.10 20.96 9.82
C PHE A 98 -8.74 20.96 11.29
N GLU A 99 -7.80 21.81 11.68
CA GLU A 99 -7.36 21.96 13.06
C GLU A 99 -8.53 22.36 13.97
N GLU A 100 -9.36 23.32 13.57
CA GLU A 100 -10.55 23.76 14.32
C GLU A 100 -11.56 22.62 14.52
N ILE A 101 -11.81 21.80 13.49
CA ILE A 101 -12.71 20.65 13.59
C ILE A 101 -12.16 19.62 14.59
N VAL A 102 -10.85 19.35 14.54
CA VAL A 102 -10.19 18.44 15.48
C VAL A 102 -10.25 18.98 16.90
N ASP A 103 -9.97 20.27 17.10
CA ASP A 103 -10.02 20.91 18.42
C ASP A 103 -11.44 20.89 19.00
N ASN A 104 -12.45 21.09 18.17
CA ASN A 104 -13.85 20.98 18.57
C ASN A 104 -14.22 19.55 19.03
N ALA A 105 -13.63 18.51 18.43
CA ALA A 105 -13.80 17.13 18.91
C ALA A 105 -13.16 16.95 20.29
N PHE A 106 -11.95 17.46 20.51
CA PHE A 106 -11.28 17.42 21.82
C PHE A 106 -11.99 18.25 22.90
N ALA A 107 -12.64 19.34 22.53
CA ALA A 107 -13.44 20.14 23.47
C ALA A 107 -14.69 19.38 23.98
N LYS A 108 -15.22 18.46 23.18
CA LYS A 108 -16.42 17.68 23.51
C LYS A 108 -16.11 16.38 24.24
N LYS A 109 -14.96 15.74 23.95
CA LYS A 109 -14.61 14.43 24.48
C LYS A 109 -13.11 14.32 24.72
N LYS A 110 -12.74 13.68 25.83
CA LYS A 110 -11.33 13.37 26.12
C LYS A 110 -10.94 12.11 25.35
N TYR A 111 -9.90 12.21 24.54
CA TYR A 111 -9.29 11.09 23.83
C TYR A 111 -8.01 10.64 24.50
N ASP A 112 -7.85 9.33 24.63
CA ASP A 112 -6.65 8.68 25.16
C ASP A 112 -5.60 8.50 24.07
N VAL A 113 -6.06 8.18 22.85
CA VAL A 113 -5.25 7.95 21.64
C VAL A 113 -5.78 8.78 20.48
N VAL A 114 -4.86 9.34 19.71
CA VAL A 114 -5.13 9.98 18.42
C VAL A 114 -4.41 9.18 17.35
N ALA A 115 -5.07 8.82 16.29
CA ALA A 115 -4.49 8.01 15.22
C ALA A 115 -4.75 8.63 13.84
N CYS A 116 -3.79 8.52 12.94
CA CYS A 116 -3.94 8.88 11.53
C CYS A 116 -2.98 8.07 10.66
N ARG A 117 -3.16 8.17 9.34
CA ARG A 117 -2.18 7.69 8.39
C ARG A 117 -1.41 8.86 7.80
N TYR A 118 -0.11 8.61 7.52
CA TYR A 118 0.82 9.56 6.92
C TYR A 118 1.14 10.81 7.76
N ILE A 119 2.39 11.21 7.71
CA ILE A 119 2.91 12.39 8.40
C ILE A 119 2.27 13.68 7.88
N ASN A 120 2.01 13.76 6.57
CA ASN A 120 1.37 14.93 5.98
C ASN A 120 -0.05 15.13 6.50
N GLU A 121 -0.84 14.09 6.70
CA GLU A 121 -2.18 14.19 7.32
C GLU A 121 -2.09 14.70 8.75
N ALA A 122 -1.19 14.11 9.55
CA ALA A 122 -0.99 14.55 10.93
C ALA A 122 -0.68 16.06 11.03
N ILE A 123 0.17 16.55 10.13
CA ILE A 123 0.56 17.97 10.15
C ILE A 123 -0.56 18.86 9.61
N THR A 124 -1.23 18.44 8.53
CA THR A 124 -2.34 19.19 7.93
C THR A 124 -3.49 19.38 8.94
N CYS A 125 -3.77 18.37 9.75
CA CYS A 125 -4.82 18.40 10.77
C CYS A 125 -4.37 18.97 12.13
N GLY A 126 -3.15 19.50 12.25
CA GLY A 126 -2.65 20.12 13.48
C GLY A 126 -2.34 19.13 14.61
N LEU A 127 -2.13 17.81 14.29
CA LEU A 127 -1.97 16.77 15.31
C LEU A 127 -0.62 16.80 16.04
N GLN A 128 0.34 17.59 15.59
CA GLN A 128 1.64 17.71 16.25
C GLN A 128 1.56 18.19 17.71
N LYS A 129 0.49 18.88 18.09
CA LYS A 129 0.23 19.30 19.48
C LYS A 129 -0.23 18.16 20.41
N TYR A 130 -0.63 17.02 19.82
CA TYR A 130 -1.05 15.80 20.50
C TYR A 130 -0.02 14.67 20.33
N ALA A 131 1.25 14.98 20.07
CA ALA A 131 2.28 14.00 19.71
C ALA A 131 2.49 12.93 20.79
N ASP A 132 2.28 13.27 22.06
CA ASP A 132 2.32 12.36 23.23
C ASP A 132 1.23 11.27 23.20
N LYS A 133 0.14 11.49 22.46
CA LYS A 133 -0.98 10.55 22.26
C LYS A 133 -1.08 10.03 20.83
N LEU A 134 -0.18 10.47 19.95
CA LEU A 134 -0.31 10.24 18.53
C LEU A 134 0.28 8.90 18.10
N VAL A 135 -0.53 8.15 17.40
CA VAL A 135 -0.19 6.90 16.71
C VAL A 135 -0.28 7.14 15.21
N ILE A 136 0.81 6.93 14.50
CA ILE A 136 0.85 7.17 13.04
C ILE A 136 1.17 5.88 12.29
N ASP A 137 0.32 5.53 11.33
CA ASP A 137 0.67 4.58 10.30
C ASP A 137 1.35 5.32 9.14
N VAL A 138 2.69 5.31 9.14
CA VAL A 138 3.51 6.01 8.12
C VAL A 138 3.42 5.30 6.77
N ASP A 139 3.20 3.98 6.79
CA ASP A 139 3.16 3.09 5.63
C ASP A 139 4.55 3.05 4.92
N ASP A 140 4.71 3.75 3.80
CA ASP A 140 5.98 3.82 3.06
C ASP A 140 6.79 5.07 3.42
N ASN A 141 8.11 4.93 3.41
CA ASN A 141 9.02 6.05 3.66
C ASN A 141 9.09 7.00 2.45
N LEU A 142 8.67 8.24 2.65
CA LEU A 142 8.71 9.28 1.63
C LEU A 142 10.12 9.56 1.09
N VAL A 143 11.17 9.35 1.90
CA VAL A 143 12.56 9.53 1.48
C VAL A 143 12.90 8.58 0.33
N SER A 144 12.51 7.31 0.47
CA SER A 144 12.71 6.29 -0.57
C SER A 144 12.00 6.64 -1.87
N ALA A 145 10.80 7.25 -1.80
CA ALA A 145 10.08 7.72 -2.98
C ALA A 145 10.86 8.83 -3.70
N TYR A 146 11.32 9.85 -2.99
CA TYR A 146 12.10 10.94 -3.59
C TYR A 146 13.45 10.48 -4.14
N LEU A 147 14.14 9.55 -3.48
CA LEU A 147 15.40 8.99 -3.96
C LEU A 147 15.21 8.16 -5.24
N ARG A 148 14.11 7.43 -5.36
CA ARG A 148 13.74 6.71 -6.58
C ARG A 148 13.53 7.70 -7.73
N ASP A 149 12.73 8.74 -7.50
CA ASP A 149 12.45 9.76 -8.51
C ASP A 149 13.74 10.47 -8.94
N TYR A 150 14.66 10.74 -8.00
CA TYR A 150 16.01 11.21 -8.28
C TYR A 150 16.77 10.29 -9.24
N LYS A 151 16.69 8.95 -9.03
CA LYS A 151 17.36 7.98 -9.91
C LYS A 151 16.73 7.93 -11.31
N ALA A 152 15.44 8.12 -11.41
CA ALA A 152 14.69 8.11 -12.68
C ALA A 152 14.93 9.34 -13.57
N ILE A 153 15.37 10.47 -13.00
CA ILE A 153 15.61 11.70 -13.76
C ILE A 153 16.86 11.57 -14.63
N HIS A 154 16.71 11.93 -15.91
CA HIS A 154 17.81 11.92 -16.86
C HIS A 154 18.95 12.87 -16.44
N PHE A 155 20.22 12.48 -16.68
CA PHE A 155 21.43 13.24 -16.31
C PHE A 155 21.46 14.68 -16.82
N LYS A 156 20.79 15.00 -17.92
CA LYS A 156 20.72 16.35 -18.49
C LYS A 156 19.98 17.36 -17.61
N ASN A 157 19.18 16.89 -16.62
CA ASN A 157 18.38 17.78 -15.75
C ASN A 157 18.97 17.83 -14.33
N LEU A 158 20.17 18.37 -14.17
CA LEU A 158 20.89 18.47 -12.90
C LEU A 158 20.13 19.27 -11.83
N ARG A 159 19.40 20.34 -12.24
CA ARG A 159 18.61 21.15 -11.30
C ARG A 159 17.50 20.32 -10.66
N SER A 160 16.77 19.55 -11.44
CA SER A 160 15.71 18.67 -10.91
C SER A 160 16.31 17.57 -10.02
N LYS A 161 17.41 16.95 -10.42
CA LYS A 161 18.13 15.98 -9.60
C LYS A 161 18.51 16.53 -8.23
N TYR A 162 19.15 17.71 -8.22
CA TYR A 162 19.52 18.37 -6.98
C TYR A 162 18.29 18.64 -6.09
N LEU A 163 17.18 19.12 -6.69
CA LEU A 163 15.96 19.41 -5.96
C LEU A 163 15.33 18.15 -5.31
N TYR A 164 15.32 17.02 -6.01
CA TYR A 164 14.81 15.76 -5.45
C TYR A 164 15.70 15.22 -4.33
N LEU A 165 17.03 15.30 -4.50
CA LEU A 165 17.97 14.89 -3.46
C LEU A 165 17.85 15.77 -2.21
N TYR A 166 17.74 17.08 -2.40
CA TYR A 166 17.51 18.03 -1.33
C TYR A 166 16.17 17.73 -0.60
N ARG A 167 15.10 17.50 -1.34
CA ARG A 167 13.79 17.14 -0.77
C ARG A 167 13.86 15.84 0.02
N ALA A 168 14.52 14.82 -0.52
CA ALA A 168 14.69 13.55 0.18
C ALA A 168 15.41 13.74 1.52
N HIS A 169 16.51 14.50 1.51
CA HIS A 169 17.26 14.81 2.74
C HIS A 169 16.41 15.57 3.75
N ALA A 170 15.80 16.64 3.32
CA ALA A 170 15.06 17.56 4.16
C ALA A 170 13.80 16.89 4.76
N ILE A 171 13.04 16.12 3.96
CA ILE A 171 11.92 15.32 4.45
C ILE A 171 12.41 14.25 5.43
N GLY A 172 13.56 13.64 5.17
CA GLY A 172 14.14 12.66 6.08
C GLY A 172 14.49 13.25 7.45
N VAL A 173 15.05 14.46 7.49
CA VAL A 173 15.34 15.17 8.75
C VAL A 173 14.03 15.52 9.48
N MET A 174 13.08 16.12 8.77
CA MET A 174 11.77 16.50 9.32
C MET A 174 11.01 15.28 9.85
N SER A 175 10.93 14.21 9.08
CA SER A 175 10.21 12.99 9.48
C SER A 175 10.82 12.38 10.74
N ARG A 176 12.15 12.25 10.81
CA ARG A 176 12.83 11.75 12.02
C ARG A 176 12.53 12.62 13.23
N TYR A 177 12.61 13.94 13.10
CA TYR A 177 12.32 14.87 14.17
C TYR A 177 10.87 14.76 14.64
N PHE A 178 9.91 14.73 13.73
CA PHE A 178 8.48 14.59 14.05
C PHE A 178 8.19 13.23 14.71
N LEU A 179 8.66 12.14 14.09
CA LEU A 179 8.41 10.79 14.58
C LEU A 179 9.13 10.46 15.89
N SER A 180 10.22 11.17 16.23
CA SER A 180 10.85 11.03 17.55
C SER A 180 9.96 11.51 18.70
N LYS A 181 8.92 12.31 18.43
CA LYS A 181 7.96 12.84 19.40
C LYS A 181 6.64 12.08 19.42
N VAL A 182 6.36 11.27 18.39
CA VAL A 182 5.14 10.48 18.25
C VAL A 182 5.24 9.26 19.16
N ARG A 183 4.12 8.89 19.79
CA ARG A 183 4.09 7.76 20.74
C ARG A 183 4.39 6.43 20.07
N VAL A 184 3.71 6.14 18.92
CA VAL A 184 3.88 4.93 18.13
C VAL A 184 3.85 5.27 16.65
N SER A 185 4.75 4.64 15.86
CA SER A 185 4.70 4.72 14.41
C SER A 185 4.80 3.33 13.76
N PHE A 186 3.95 3.09 12.75
CA PHE A 186 3.92 1.84 11.99
C PHE A 186 4.45 2.03 10.58
N TYR A 187 5.17 1.03 10.07
CA TYR A 187 5.77 0.99 8.74
C TYR A 187 5.45 -0.32 8.02
N SER A 188 5.15 -0.24 6.73
CA SER A 188 4.86 -1.41 5.91
C SER A 188 6.11 -2.14 5.42
N ASN A 189 7.28 -1.52 5.49
CA ASN A 189 8.54 -2.08 5.03
C ASN A 189 9.54 -2.25 6.19
N ILE A 190 9.97 -3.48 6.42
CA ILE A 190 10.90 -3.84 7.50
C ILE A 190 12.30 -3.23 7.33
N LEU A 191 12.67 -2.83 6.10
CA LEU A 191 13.98 -2.28 5.78
C LEU A 191 14.14 -0.80 6.14
N GLU A 192 13.09 -0.16 6.68
CA GLU A 192 13.05 1.29 6.90
C GLU A 192 12.69 1.72 8.33
N PRO A 193 13.33 1.21 9.40
CA PRO A 193 13.09 1.74 10.75
C PRO A 193 13.64 3.16 10.84
N THR A 194 12.79 4.12 11.19
CA THR A 194 13.14 5.54 11.21
C THR A 194 13.15 6.17 12.61
N SER A 195 12.62 5.48 13.61
CA SER A 195 12.63 5.91 15.01
C SER A 195 12.68 4.74 15.97
N LYS A 196 12.98 4.99 17.25
CA LYS A 196 12.98 3.96 18.30
C LYS A 196 11.59 3.34 18.52
N ASN A 197 10.54 4.09 18.23
CA ASN A 197 9.13 3.69 18.40
C ASN A 197 8.51 3.22 17.09
N SER A 198 9.33 2.79 16.14
CA SER A 198 8.90 2.29 14.84
C SER A 198 8.62 0.80 14.89
N ILE A 199 7.45 0.41 14.45
CA ILE A 199 6.98 -0.97 14.48
C ILE A 199 6.66 -1.40 13.05
N PHE A 200 7.17 -2.58 12.66
CA PHE A 200 6.80 -3.16 11.39
C PHE A 200 5.35 -3.65 11.44
N LEU A 201 4.54 -3.16 10.52
CA LEU A 201 3.15 -3.54 10.34
C LEU A 201 2.93 -3.85 8.87
N HIS A 202 2.87 -5.12 8.53
CA HIS A 202 2.69 -5.59 7.15
C HIS A 202 1.39 -5.09 6.52
N ASN A 203 1.33 -5.08 5.19
CA ASN A 203 0.07 -4.91 4.49
C ASN A 203 -0.80 -6.17 4.61
N VAL A 204 -2.11 -6.01 4.45
CA VAL A 204 -3.10 -7.11 4.52
C VAL A 204 -3.92 -7.13 3.24
N THR A 205 -4.31 -8.31 2.81
CA THR A 205 -5.32 -8.44 1.76
C THR A 205 -6.73 -8.41 2.35
N MET A 206 -7.67 -7.89 1.57
CA MET A 206 -9.11 -7.96 1.92
C MET A 206 -9.73 -9.31 1.62
N ILE A 207 -9.08 -10.11 0.80
CA ILE A 207 -9.64 -11.37 0.33
C ILE A 207 -9.49 -12.38 1.46
N GLN A 208 -10.62 -12.76 2.05
CA GLN A 208 -10.70 -13.73 3.16
C GLN A 208 -11.30 -15.06 2.71
N LYS A 209 -11.50 -15.24 1.40
CA LYS A 209 -12.09 -16.48 0.86
C LYS A 209 -11.02 -17.57 0.79
N GLU A 210 -11.32 -18.73 1.37
CA GLU A 210 -10.53 -19.92 1.12
C GLU A 210 -10.68 -20.33 -0.36
N ILE A 211 -9.57 -20.40 -1.04
CA ILE A 211 -9.51 -20.84 -2.43
C ILE A 211 -9.12 -22.32 -2.48
N PRO A 212 -9.90 -23.17 -3.16
CA PRO A 212 -9.57 -24.59 -3.24
C PRO A 212 -8.27 -24.82 -4.00
N ASP A 213 -7.67 -25.99 -3.76
CA ASP A 213 -6.45 -26.40 -4.46
C ASP A 213 -6.64 -26.37 -5.97
N ILE A 214 -5.55 -26.06 -6.67
CA ILE A 214 -5.50 -26.25 -8.12
C ILE A 214 -5.67 -27.74 -8.46
N SER A 215 -6.35 -28.00 -9.57
CA SER A 215 -6.60 -29.35 -10.07
C SER A 215 -6.44 -29.39 -11.59
N ASP A 216 -6.52 -30.56 -12.20
CA ASP A 216 -6.53 -30.70 -13.67
C ASP A 216 -7.69 -29.93 -14.32
N ARG A 217 -8.77 -29.71 -13.57
CA ARG A 217 -9.94 -28.93 -14.02
C ARG A 217 -9.71 -27.41 -13.96
N THR A 218 -8.69 -26.94 -13.22
CA THR A 218 -8.37 -25.50 -13.16
C THR A 218 -7.86 -25.06 -14.55
N PRO A 219 -8.43 -24.02 -15.16
CA PRO A 219 -8.02 -23.56 -16.48
C PRO A 219 -6.53 -23.24 -16.58
N MET A 220 -5.93 -23.40 -17.75
CA MET A 220 -4.56 -22.99 -18.06
C MET A 220 -4.50 -21.46 -18.14
N ARG A 221 -4.75 -20.79 -17.01
CA ARG A 221 -4.86 -19.35 -16.91
C ARG A 221 -3.78 -18.77 -16.03
N LEU A 222 -3.17 -17.72 -16.52
CA LEU A 222 -2.28 -16.82 -15.79
C LEU A 222 -3.09 -15.62 -15.30
N LEU A 223 -2.80 -15.12 -14.11
CA LEU A 223 -3.49 -13.97 -13.54
C LEU A 223 -2.51 -12.86 -13.18
N LEU A 224 -2.77 -11.65 -13.67
CA LEU A 224 -2.11 -10.43 -13.29
C LEU A 224 -3.13 -9.48 -12.69
N VAL A 225 -2.96 -9.10 -11.41
CA VAL A 225 -3.85 -8.17 -10.71
C VAL A 225 -3.11 -6.87 -10.39
N GLY A 226 -3.76 -5.73 -10.63
CA GLY A 226 -3.21 -4.44 -10.23
C GLY A 226 -3.91 -3.25 -10.89
N TRP A 227 -3.91 -2.12 -10.19
CA TRP A 227 -4.41 -0.86 -10.74
C TRP A 227 -3.52 -0.40 -11.91
N LEU A 228 -4.05 -0.45 -13.14
CA LEU A 228 -3.29 -0.22 -14.37
C LEU A 228 -2.96 1.26 -14.65
N ASP A 229 -3.63 2.21 -13.97
CA ASP A 229 -3.23 3.62 -14.04
C ASP A 229 -1.98 3.93 -13.19
N PHE A 230 -1.57 3.01 -12.31
CA PHE A 230 -0.33 3.12 -11.57
C PHE A 230 0.84 2.62 -12.42
N HIS A 231 1.76 3.53 -12.74
CA HIS A 231 2.85 3.29 -13.71
C HIS A 231 3.63 1.96 -13.52
N PRO A 232 4.03 1.54 -12.31
CA PRO A 232 4.71 0.25 -12.14
C PRO A 232 3.88 -0.97 -12.59
N ASN A 233 2.56 -0.93 -12.38
CA ASN A 233 1.67 -2.01 -12.80
C ASN A 233 1.46 -2.01 -14.30
N GLU A 234 1.22 -0.83 -14.89
CA GLU A 234 1.12 -0.66 -16.34
C GLU A 234 2.39 -1.16 -17.05
N TYR A 235 3.55 -0.68 -16.59
CA TYR A 235 4.84 -1.08 -17.16
C TYR A 235 5.04 -2.59 -17.07
N GLY A 236 4.78 -3.18 -15.89
CA GLY A 236 4.91 -4.61 -15.67
C GLY A 236 3.99 -5.45 -16.57
N ALA A 237 2.73 -5.04 -16.71
CA ALA A 237 1.78 -5.71 -17.59
C ALA A 237 2.19 -5.61 -19.06
N LEU A 238 2.57 -4.41 -19.54
CA LEU A 238 3.04 -4.20 -20.90
C LEU A 238 4.30 -4.98 -21.21
N HIS A 239 5.27 -4.98 -20.31
CA HIS A 239 6.52 -5.73 -20.46
C HIS A 239 6.23 -7.23 -20.55
N PHE A 240 5.42 -7.76 -19.63
CA PHE A 240 5.05 -9.17 -19.61
C PHE A 240 4.36 -9.61 -20.90
N VAL A 241 3.34 -8.87 -21.35
CA VAL A 241 2.58 -9.19 -22.57
C VAL A 241 3.47 -9.15 -23.80
N LYS A 242 4.43 -8.22 -23.88
CA LYS A 242 5.32 -8.09 -25.06
C LYS A 242 6.45 -9.09 -25.07
N ASN A 243 7.07 -9.38 -23.95
CA ASN A 243 8.36 -10.07 -23.90
C ASN A 243 8.24 -11.50 -23.34
N VAL A 244 7.41 -11.74 -22.34
CA VAL A 244 7.33 -13.03 -21.62
C VAL A 244 6.20 -13.91 -22.16
N PHE A 245 4.99 -13.35 -22.28
CA PHE A 245 3.81 -14.12 -22.67
C PHE A 245 3.94 -14.85 -24.02
N PRO A 246 4.56 -14.27 -25.07
CA PRO A 246 4.79 -14.98 -26.34
C PRO A 246 5.67 -16.23 -26.19
N ILE A 247 6.65 -16.21 -25.27
CA ILE A 247 7.51 -17.38 -24.99
C ILE A 247 6.67 -18.49 -24.35
N VAL A 248 5.83 -18.16 -23.37
CA VAL A 248 4.92 -19.12 -22.72
C VAL A 248 3.94 -19.72 -23.75
N ARG A 249 3.29 -18.87 -24.58
CA ARG A 249 2.32 -19.27 -25.59
C ARG A 249 2.92 -20.23 -26.64
N LYS A 250 4.16 -20.00 -27.00
CA LYS A 250 4.88 -20.92 -27.96
C LYS A 250 4.96 -22.34 -27.40
N THR A 251 5.09 -22.50 -26.09
CA THR A 251 5.22 -23.82 -25.44
C THR A 251 3.87 -24.38 -24.99
N ILE A 252 2.96 -23.51 -24.55
CA ILE A 252 1.60 -23.84 -24.08
C ILE A 252 0.57 -23.03 -24.91
N PRO A 253 0.19 -23.46 -26.10
CA PRO A 253 -0.64 -22.64 -27.02
C PRO A 253 -2.03 -22.26 -26.50
N ASN A 254 -2.60 -23.03 -25.59
CA ASN A 254 -3.91 -22.81 -25.00
C ASN A 254 -3.89 -22.02 -23.68
N VAL A 255 -2.74 -21.47 -23.28
CA VAL A 255 -2.66 -20.64 -22.08
C VAL A 255 -3.36 -19.29 -22.31
N GLU A 256 -4.16 -18.85 -21.33
CA GLU A 256 -4.79 -17.53 -21.30
C GLU A 256 -4.13 -16.66 -20.25
N LEU A 257 -4.05 -15.35 -20.51
CA LEU A 257 -3.64 -14.34 -19.54
C LEU A 257 -4.83 -13.44 -19.20
N HIS A 258 -5.26 -13.45 -17.95
CA HIS A 258 -6.23 -12.48 -17.45
C HIS A 258 -5.51 -11.32 -16.75
N ILE A 259 -5.85 -10.09 -17.15
CA ILE A 259 -5.36 -8.85 -16.54
C ILE A 259 -6.53 -8.15 -15.87
N VAL A 260 -6.46 -8.01 -14.55
CA VAL A 260 -7.55 -7.47 -13.70
C VAL A 260 -7.08 -6.23 -12.98
N GLY A 261 -7.90 -5.19 -13.03
CA GLY A 261 -7.67 -3.96 -12.27
C GLY A 261 -8.24 -2.72 -12.95
N LYS A 262 -8.50 -1.68 -12.15
CA LYS A 262 -8.99 -0.39 -12.67
C LYS A 262 -8.03 0.16 -13.73
N CYS A 263 -8.62 0.69 -14.82
CA CYS A 263 -7.89 1.34 -15.90
C CYS A 263 -8.72 2.49 -16.47
N LYS A 264 -8.22 3.72 -16.32
CA LYS A 264 -8.82 4.94 -16.90
C LYS A 264 -8.18 5.32 -18.24
N LYS A 265 -7.02 4.72 -18.57
CA LYS A 265 -6.28 5.00 -19.80
C LYS A 265 -7.01 4.43 -21.00
N LYS A 266 -7.51 5.32 -21.86
CA LYS A 266 -8.15 4.92 -23.13
C LYS A 266 -7.19 4.09 -23.98
N GLY A 267 -7.69 3.01 -24.56
CA GLY A 267 -6.95 2.15 -25.49
C GLY A 267 -5.98 1.15 -24.86
N LEU A 268 -5.68 1.23 -23.57
CA LEU A 268 -4.77 0.27 -22.94
C LEU A 268 -5.40 -1.12 -22.81
N LEU A 269 -6.66 -1.19 -22.38
CA LEU A 269 -7.41 -2.46 -22.32
C LEU A 269 -7.63 -3.04 -23.74
N ASP A 270 -7.94 -2.16 -24.72
CA ASP A 270 -8.12 -2.55 -26.11
C ASP A 270 -6.82 -3.14 -26.68
N TYR A 271 -5.67 -2.51 -26.37
CA TYR A 271 -4.36 -3.04 -26.74
C TYR A 271 -4.14 -4.43 -26.17
N PHE A 272 -4.37 -4.64 -24.86
CA PHE A 272 -4.23 -5.97 -24.27
C PHE A 272 -5.17 -6.99 -24.91
N ASN A 273 -6.44 -6.63 -25.12
CA ASN A 273 -7.44 -7.49 -25.75
C ASN A 273 -7.18 -7.76 -27.24
N SER A 274 -6.32 -6.98 -27.90
CA SER A 274 -5.87 -7.26 -29.27
C SER A 274 -4.81 -8.34 -29.37
N VAL A 275 -4.19 -8.72 -28.23
CA VAL A 275 -3.16 -9.77 -28.18
C VAL A 275 -3.83 -11.13 -27.99
N ASP A 276 -3.51 -12.07 -28.87
CA ASP A 276 -4.09 -13.42 -28.81
C ASP A 276 -3.80 -14.11 -27.46
N GLY A 277 -4.86 -14.64 -26.84
CA GLY A 277 -4.81 -15.28 -25.52
C GLY A 277 -4.79 -14.35 -24.33
N VAL A 278 -4.86 -13.03 -24.51
CA VAL A 278 -4.95 -12.03 -23.42
C VAL A 278 -6.39 -11.54 -23.26
N LYS A 279 -6.87 -11.46 -22.02
CA LYS A 279 -8.16 -10.92 -21.63
C LYS A 279 -7.96 -9.86 -20.54
N ALA A 280 -8.05 -8.60 -20.90
CA ALA A 280 -8.01 -7.48 -19.95
C ALA A 280 -9.43 -7.15 -19.51
N LEU A 281 -9.78 -7.56 -18.28
CA LEU A 281 -11.15 -7.47 -17.73
C LEU A 281 -11.45 -6.10 -17.14
N GLY A 282 -10.42 -5.27 -16.90
CA GLY A 282 -10.62 -4.05 -16.15
C GLY A 282 -10.96 -4.31 -14.68
N TYR A 283 -11.80 -3.48 -14.09
CA TYR A 283 -12.29 -3.67 -12.72
C TYR A 283 -13.28 -4.83 -12.65
N VAL A 284 -13.09 -5.70 -11.68
CA VAL A 284 -14.03 -6.78 -11.33
C VAL A 284 -14.47 -6.62 -9.86
N GLU A 285 -15.74 -6.88 -9.58
CA GLU A 285 -16.26 -6.78 -8.21
C GLU A 285 -15.67 -7.83 -7.27
N ASN A 286 -15.47 -9.04 -7.79
CA ASN A 286 -14.95 -10.16 -7.01
C ASN A 286 -13.71 -10.77 -7.66
N VAL A 287 -12.55 -10.27 -7.28
CA VAL A 287 -11.27 -10.75 -7.79
C VAL A 287 -10.93 -12.18 -7.33
N SER A 288 -11.54 -12.68 -6.25
CA SER A 288 -11.28 -14.04 -5.76
C SER A 288 -11.70 -15.12 -6.78
N ILE A 289 -12.71 -14.83 -7.63
CA ILE A 289 -13.12 -15.72 -8.71
C ILE A 289 -11.98 -15.89 -9.74
N GLU A 290 -11.30 -14.79 -10.06
CA GLU A 290 -10.17 -14.82 -11.01
C GLU A 290 -8.98 -15.59 -10.43
N TYR A 291 -8.69 -15.41 -9.12
CA TYR A 291 -7.69 -16.25 -8.45
C TYR A 291 -8.07 -17.72 -8.47
N GLU A 292 -9.32 -18.06 -8.13
CA GLU A 292 -9.82 -19.44 -8.08
C GLU A 292 -9.69 -20.14 -9.44
N GLN A 293 -9.96 -19.42 -10.53
CA GLN A 293 -9.89 -19.93 -11.89
C GLN A 293 -8.51 -19.83 -12.55
N SER A 294 -7.50 -19.39 -11.82
CA SER A 294 -6.15 -19.22 -12.35
C SER A 294 -5.20 -20.31 -11.85
N ARG A 295 -4.28 -20.73 -12.72
CA ARG A 295 -3.28 -21.75 -12.46
C ARG A 295 -2.00 -21.15 -11.85
N VAL A 296 -1.63 -19.95 -12.28
CA VAL A 296 -0.43 -19.24 -11.83
C VAL A 296 -0.73 -17.75 -11.68
N VAL A 297 -0.26 -17.16 -10.58
CA VAL A 297 -0.33 -15.71 -10.32
C VAL A 297 1.00 -15.06 -10.67
N LEU A 298 0.92 -13.90 -11.31
CA LEU A 298 2.07 -13.17 -11.82
C LEU A 298 2.29 -11.86 -11.04
N VAL A 299 3.53 -11.62 -10.64
CA VAL A 299 3.96 -10.38 -9.96
C VAL A 299 5.13 -9.74 -10.73
N PRO A 300 4.91 -9.29 -11.99
CA PRO A 300 5.94 -8.73 -12.84
C PRO A 300 6.17 -7.25 -12.48
N VAL A 301 6.80 -7.00 -11.34
CA VAL A 301 7.12 -5.65 -10.86
C VAL A 301 8.58 -5.37 -11.14
N TYR A 302 8.88 -4.44 -12.02
CA TYR A 302 10.25 -4.05 -12.38
C TYR A 302 10.66 -2.72 -11.75
N GLN A 303 9.69 -1.93 -11.28
CA GLN A 303 9.87 -0.60 -10.75
C GLN A 303 8.92 -0.36 -9.58
N GLY A 304 9.29 0.50 -8.65
CA GLY A 304 8.46 0.86 -7.50
C GLY A 304 9.26 0.97 -6.22
N ALA A 305 8.71 1.59 -5.19
CA ALA A 305 9.36 1.77 -3.89
C ALA A 305 8.64 1.02 -2.77
N GLY A 306 7.32 0.85 -2.85
CA GLY A 306 6.50 0.23 -1.81
C GLY A 306 6.56 -1.30 -1.83
N THR A 307 5.99 -1.90 -0.80
CA THR A 307 5.75 -3.34 -0.73
C THR A 307 4.60 -3.75 -1.65
N SER A 308 4.73 -4.90 -2.29
CA SER A 308 3.74 -5.37 -3.26
C SER A 308 2.56 -6.06 -2.58
N VAL A 309 1.42 -5.37 -2.42
CA VAL A 309 0.18 -5.97 -1.89
C VAL A 309 -0.25 -7.18 -2.71
N LYS A 310 -0.06 -7.15 -4.04
CA LYS A 310 -0.37 -8.28 -4.93
C LYS A 310 0.45 -9.53 -4.62
N PHE A 311 1.67 -9.39 -4.07
CA PHE A 311 2.46 -10.53 -3.61
C PHE A 311 1.80 -11.17 -2.38
N ILE A 312 1.38 -10.37 -1.40
CA ILE A 312 0.63 -10.86 -0.22
C ILE A 312 -0.69 -11.52 -0.65
N GLU A 313 -1.41 -10.91 -1.58
CA GLU A 313 -2.64 -11.49 -2.12
C GLU A 313 -2.38 -12.86 -2.75
N GLY A 314 -1.36 -12.96 -3.58
CA GLY A 314 -0.96 -14.24 -4.18
C GLY A 314 -0.64 -15.31 -3.13
N LEU A 315 0.08 -14.96 -2.05
CA LEU A 315 0.33 -15.88 -0.93
C LEU A 315 -0.98 -16.39 -0.30
N MET A 316 -1.95 -15.49 -0.10
CA MET A 316 -3.21 -15.83 0.57
C MET A 316 -4.22 -16.56 -0.33
N MET A 317 -4.01 -16.58 -1.65
CA MET A 317 -4.96 -17.14 -2.62
C MET A 317 -4.69 -18.61 -2.96
N ASN A 318 -3.81 -19.29 -2.27
CA ASN A 318 -3.48 -20.70 -2.53
C ASN A 318 -3.16 -20.97 -4.01
N ARG A 319 -2.36 -20.07 -4.60
CA ARG A 319 -1.91 -20.16 -6.01
C ARG A 319 -0.39 -20.01 -6.07
N PRO A 320 0.27 -20.82 -6.90
CA PRO A 320 1.70 -20.65 -7.11
C PRO A 320 1.97 -19.32 -7.80
N MET A 321 3.06 -18.68 -7.44
CA MET A 321 3.43 -17.36 -7.96
C MET A 321 4.76 -17.40 -8.67
N VAL A 322 4.85 -16.58 -9.73
CA VAL A 322 6.12 -16.17 -10.33
C VAL A 322 6.27 -14.66 -10.16
N SER A 323 7.38 -14.24 -9.62
CA SER A 323 7.67 -12.83 -9.31
C SER A 323 9.07 -12.43 -9.75
N THR A 324 9.26 -11.16 -10.06
CA THR A 324 10.60 -10.56 -10.09
C THR A 324 11.10 -10.31 -8.67
N ALA A 325 12.42 -10.19 -8.45
CA ALA A 325 13.00 -9.80 -7.18
C ALA A 325 12.40 -8.48 -6.64
N GLN A 326 12.13 -7.52 -7.53
CA GLN A 326 11.47 -6.27 -7.15
C GLN A 326 10.03 -6.46 -6.66
N GLY A 327 9.33 -7.49 -7.12
CA GLY A 327 7.97 -7.83 -6.69
C GLY A 327 7.89 -8.38 -5.27
N VAL A 328 8.98 -8.93 -4.77
CA VAL A 328 9.11 -9.53 -3.42
C VAL A 328 9.75 -8.57 -2.43
N ARG A 329 10.20 -7.42 -2.90
CA ARG A 329 10.88 -6.43 -2.06
C ARG A 329 10.12 -6.14 -0.77
N GLY A 330 10.84 -6.26 0.36
CA GLY A 330 10.31 -6.08 1.72
C GLY A 330 9.76 -7.37 2.35
N PHE A 331 9.79 -8.50 1.63
CA PHE A 331 9.35 -9.82 2.11
C PHE A 331 10.47 -10.87 2.10
N GLU A 332 11.70 -10.49 1.74
CA GLU A 332 12.85 -11.38 1.55
C GLU A 332 13.24 -12.11 2.84
N THR A 333 12.96 -11.51 4.00
CA THR A 333 13.22 -12.14 5.31
C THR A 333 12.16 -13.18 5.69
N VAL A 334 10.99 -13.14 5.07
CA VAL A 334 9.83 -13.99 5.37
C VAL A 334 9.66 -15.08 4.32
N CYS A 335 9.69 -14.71 3.05
CA CYS A 335 9.43 -15.58 1.91
C CYS A 335 10.73 -15.95 1.21
N LYS A 336 10.86 -17.22 0.80
CA LYS A 336 12.07 -17.75 0.16
C LYS A 336 11.79 -18.14 -1.29
N PRO A 337 12.64 -17.71 -2.24
CA PRO A 337 12.52 -18.15 -3.62
C PRO A 337 12.66 -19.66 -3.72
N ASN A 338 11.99 -20.26 -4.69
CA ASN A 338 11.92 -21.70 -4.97
C ASN A 338 11.29 -22.56 -3.85
N VAL A 339 10.74 -21.91 -2.81
CA VAL A 339 10.04 -22.57 -1.70
C VAL A 339 8.61 -22.03 -1.58
N ASP A 340 8.47 -20.72 -1.52
CA ASP A 340 7.18 -20.04 -1.32
C ASP A 340 6.68 -19.37 -2.63
N TYR A 341 7.57 -19.09 -3.57
CA TYR A 341 7.31 -18.54 -4.90
C TYR A 341 8.49 -18.88 -5.83
N LEU A 342 8.31 -18.70 -7.15
CA LEU A 342 9.44 -18.73 -8.09
C LEU A 342 9.89 -17.31 -8.42
N GLU A 343 11.19 -17.04 -8.27
CA GLU A 343 11.79 -15.76 -8.65
C GLU A 343 12.38 -15.86 -10.06
N ALA A 344 12.33 -14.77 -10.78
CA ALA A 344 12.89 -14.68 -12.12
C ALA A 344 13.69 -13.37 -12.27
N ASP A 345 14.90 -13.50 -12.78
CA ASP A 345 15.83 -12.40 -13.02
C ASP A 345 15.68 -11.82 -14.44
N ASP A 346 15.21 -12.63 -15.39
CA ASP A 346 14.99 -12.24 -16.78
C ASP A 346 13.69 -12.80 -17.38
N ASP A 347 13.38 -12.38 -18.62
CA ASP A 347 12.15 -12.74 -19.31
C ASP A 347 12.07 -14.22 -19.67
N GLN A 348 13.20 -14.87 -20.01
CA GLN A 348 13.25 -16.28 -20.32
C GLN A 348 13.00 -17.12 -19.06
N GLU A 349 13.68 -16.80 -17.96
CA GLU A 349 13.49 -17.48 -16.70
C GLU A 349 12.06 -17.31 -16.16
N PHE A 350 11.48 -16.10 -16.34
CA PHE A 350 10.08 -15.85 -15.97
C PHE A 350 9.13 -16.78 -16.76
N ALA A 351 9.36 -16.93 -18.06
CA ALA A 351 8.56 -17.82 -18.90
C ALA A 351 8.78 -19.30 -18.53
N ASP A 352 10.02 -19.74 -18.29
CA ASP A 352 10.35 -21.12 -17.93
C ASP A 352 9.74 -21.51 -16.59
N ASN A 353 9.75 -20.61 -15.61
CA ASN A 353 9.10 -20.78 -14.33
C ASN A 353 7.58 -20.96 -14.49
N ILE A 354 6.91 -20.15 -15.30
CA ILE A 354 5.48 -20.32 -15.61
C ILE A 354 5.22 -21.67 -16.27
N ILE A 355 6.00 -22.03 -17.30
CA ILE A 355 5.85 -23.28 -18.03
C ILE A 355 6.01 -24.49 -17.11
N SER A 356 6.96 -24.43 -16.16
CA SER A 356 7.18 -25.51 -15.19
C SER A 356 5.96 -25.73 -14.30
N LEU A 357 5.37 -24.62 -13.80
CA LEU A 357 4.17 -24.65 -12.96
C LEU A 357 2.93 -25.12 -13.73
N LEU A 358 2.78 -24.72 -14.99
CA LEU A 358 1.66 -25.17 -15.83
C LEU A 358 1.75 -26.67 -16.17
N LYS A 359 2.96 -27.23 -16.28
CA LYS A 359 3.19 -28.65 -16.62
C LYS A 359 3.12 -29.57 -15.41
N SER A 360 3.36 -29.10 -14.18
CA SER A 360 3.39 -29.93 -12.99
C SER A 360 2.45 -29.42 -11.91
N ILE A 361 1.32 -30.08 -11.78
CA ILE A 361 0.31 -29.77 -10.77
C ILE A 361 0.85 -29.98 -9.34
N ASP A 362 1.65 -31.04 -9.13
CA ASP A 362 2.17 -31.36 -7.80
C ASP A 362 3.17 -30.30 -7.32
N VAL A 363 4.06 -29.83 -8.20
CA VAL A 363 4.98 -28.74 -7.92
C VAL A 363 4.19 -27.47 -7.60
N SER A 364 3.18 -27.17 -8.40
CA SER A 364 2.33 -26.00 -8.23
C SER A 364 1.55 -26.02 -6.92
N LYS A 365 0.96 -27.16 -6.54
CA LYS A 365 0.28 -27.34 -5.25
C LYS A 365 1.23 -27.17 -4.08
N LYS A 366 2.40 -27.80 -4.13
CA LYS A 366 3.40 -27.68 -3.05
C LYS A 366 3.82 -26.23 -2.84
N LEU A 367 4.09 -25.50 -3.92
CA LEU A 367 4.46 -24.08 -3.86
C LEU A 367 3.31 -23.23 -3.30
N ALA A 368 2.08 -23.46 -3.78
CA ALA A 368 0.89 -22.76 -3.31
C ALA A 368 0.61 -22.98 -1.83
N HIS A 369 0.73 -24.21 -1.34
CA HIS A 369 0.55 -24.53 0.08
C HIS A 369 1.62 -23.89 0.98
N ASN A 370 2.89 -23.89 0.54
CA ASN A 370 3.95 -23.19 1.26
C ASN A 370 3.69 -21.71 1.31
N ALA A 371 3.31 -21.11 0.17
CA ALA A 371 2.93 -19.70 0.06
C ALA A 371 1.78 -19.35 1.01
N LEU A 372 0.68 -20.14 0.98
CA LEU A 372 -0.49 -19.92 1.83
C LEU A 372 -0.14 -19.99 3.32
N LYS A 373 0.64 -20.99 3.73
CA LYS A 373 1.12 -21.09 5.11
C LYS A 373 1.89 -19.84 5.54
N LYS A 374 2.81 -19.37 4.69
CA LYS A 374 3.56 -18.13 4.94
C LYS A 374 2.64 -16.91 5.00
N GLY A 375 1.65 -16.84 4.11
CA GLY A 375 0.64 -15.78 4.10
C GLY A 375 -0.13 -15.72 5.41
N ILE A 376 -0.68 -16.85 5.86
CA ILE A 376 -1.46 -16.93 7.10
C ILE A 376 -0.60 -16.57 8.33
N ASP A 377 0.60 -17.15 8.42
CA ASP A 377 1.48 -16.98 9.59
C ASP A 377 1.99 -15.54 9.74
N ASN A 378 2.14 -14.79 8.63
CA ASN A 378 2.83 -13.50 8.65
C ASN A 378 1.97 -12.31 8.21
N PHE A 379 0.94 -12.50 7.36
CA PHE A 379 0.20 -11.42 6.70
C PHE A 379 -1.32 -11.50 6.90
N SER A 380 -1.78 -12.33 7.85
CA SER A 380 -3.21 -12.41 8.16
C SER A 380 -3.73 -11.14 8.84
N SER A 381 -5.02 -10.87 8.65
CA SER A 381 -5.72 -9.77 9.33
C SER A 381 -5.60 -9.87 10.85
N LYS A 382 -5.68 -11.09 11.39
CA LYS A 382 -5.52 -11.33 12.83
C LYS A 382 -4.15 -10.89 13.34
N ARG A 383 -3.07 -11.24 12.62
CA ARG A 383 -1.71 -10.82 12.99
C ARG A 383 -1.55 -9.29 12.92
N PHE A 384 -2.15 -8.65 11.91
CA PHE A 384 -2.17 -7.20 11.80
C PHE A 384 -2.84 -6.56 13.04
N GLU A 385 -4.04 -7.06 13.40
CA GLU A 385 -4.78 -6.61 14.57
C GLU A 385 -3.96 -6.81 15.85
N ASP A 386 -3.35 -7.98 16.05
CA ASP A 386 -2.54 -8.30 17.23
C ASP A 386 -1.32 -7.37 17.36
N ILE A 387 -0.65 -7.05 16.25
CA ILE A 387 0.49 -6.11 16.27
C ILE A 387 0.02 -4.72 16.70
N VAL A 388 -1.05 -4.21 16.13
CA VAL A 388 -1.57 -2.86 16.46
C VAL A 388 -2.02 -2.82 17.91
N VAL A 389 -2.84 -3.78 18.34
CA VAL A 389 -3.39 -3.86 19.70
C VAL A 389 -2.28 -3.95 20.73
N ASN A 390 -1.35 -4.92 20.59
CA ASN A 390 -0.28 -5.13 21.56
C ASN A 390 0.67 -3.93 21.65
N SER A 391 0.99 -3.33 20.51
CA SER A 391 1.89 -2.17 20.46
C SER A 391 1.30 -0.95 21.18
N ILE A 392 0.03 -0.64 20.91
CA ILE A 392 -0.65 0.49 21.53
C ILE A 392 -0.87 0.21 23.02
N THR A 393 -1.33 -1.00 23.38
CA THR A 393 -1.54 -1.37 24.78
C THR A 393 -0.26 -1.23 25.59
N LYS A 394 0.87 -1.72 25.07
CA LYS A 394 2.17 -1.62 25.75
C LYS A 394 2.57 -0.15 26.00
N GLU A 395 2.53 0.66 24.97
CA GLU A 395 2.99 2.04 25.04
C GLU A 395 2.09 2.95 25.88
N PHE A 396 0.77 2.67 25.94
CA PHE A 396 -0.20 3.48 26.70
C PHE A 396 -0.57 2.90 28.07
N ALA A 397 -0.15 1.67 28.41
CA ALA A 397 -0.30 1.11 29.76
C ALA A 397 0.79 1.59 30.73
N GLU A 398 1.96 2.02 30.22
CA GLU A 398 3.09 2.51 31.01
C GLU A 398 3.01 4.03 31.29
N SER A 399 1.90 4.68 30.97
CA SER A 399 1.61 6.09 31.22
C SER A 399 0.43 6.21 32.19
#